data_991e5a64662df212df4176faffa68555
#
_entry.id   991e5a64662df212df4176faffa68555
#
_cell.length_a   1.000
_cell.length_b   1.000
_cell.length_c   1.000
_cell.angle_alpha   90.00
_cell.angle_beta   90.00
_cell.angle_gamma   90.00
#
_symmetry.space_group_name_H-M   'P 1'
#
loop_
_entity.id
_entity.type
_entity.pdbx_description
1 polymer ?
#
loop_
_entity_poly.entity_id
_entity_poly.type
_entity_poly.pdbx_seq_one_letter_code
_entity_poly.pdbx_strand_id
1 'polypeptide(L)'
;MPLLGAHVDSSGGLHLSFERAKAMGAEAIQIHPTPPGFWGSPKLDEARISTFKEAAAKHGHPPFYFHAVYLINLAGDDLTLRSRSEGTLAGYVKAADELGVDGVIFHTGSHKGAGFEARLPSILEHIKKVLERADPKKARLLIENNAGLGGCVGARFEEIARMLDGLRDP
;
A
#
# COMPACT_ATOMS: atom_id res chain seq x y z
N MET A 1 -3.65 -11.84 -22.47
CA MET A 1 -3.56 -10.38 -22.58
C MET A 1 -3.34 -9.81 -21.19
N PRO A 2 -2.67 -8.65 -21.03
CA PRO A 2 -2.60 -8.02 -19.72
C PRO A 2 -3.98 -7.60 -19.27
N LEU A 3 -4.24 -7.69 -17.94
CA LEU A 3 -5.50 -7.23 -17.35
C LEU A 3 -5.52 -5.69 -17.30
N LEU A 4 -6.67 -5.10 -17.57
CA LEU A 4 -6.90 -3.68 -17.41
C LEU A 4 -7.48 -3.40 -16.03
N GLY A 5 -6.79 -2.60 -15.22
CA GLY A 5 -7.23 -2.25 -13.88
C GLY A 5 -7.67 -0.79 -13.74
N ALA A 6 -8.37 -0.50 -12.66
CA ALA A 6 -8.77 0.85 -12.29
C ALA A 6 -8.63 1.11 -10.79
N HIS A 7 -8.35 2.38 -10.45
CA HIS A 7 -8.53 2.87 -9.09
C HIS A 7 -10.01 3.22 -8.90
N VAL A 8 -10.66 2.49 -7.99
CA VAL A 8 -12.11 2.52 -7.82
C VAL A 8 -12.48 3.18 -6.49
N ASP A 9 -13.58 3.87 -6.43
CA ASP A 9 -14.10 4.43 -5.19
C ASP A 9 -14.53 3.33 -4.21
N SER A 10 -14.14 3.47 -2.94
CA SER A 10 -14.46 2.56 -1.84
C SER A 10 -15.48 3.13 -0.85
N SER A 11 -16.08 4.28 -1.14
CA SER A 11 -17.08 4.93 -0.28
C SER A 11 -18.27 4.01 -0.01
N GLY A 12 -18.73 4.00 1.24
CA GLY A 12 -19.85 3.16 1.68
C GLY A 12 -19.46 1.73 2.03
N GLY A 13 -18.25 1.28 1.69
CA GLY A 13 -17.72 -0.04 2.05
C GLY A 13 -16.78 -0.62 1.01
N LEU A 14 -15.72 -1.27 1.45
CA LEU A 14 -14.70 -1.83 0.56
C LEU A 14 -15.27 -2.84 -0.45
N HIS A 15 -16.27 -3.62 -0.05
CA HIS A 15 -16.94 -4.62 -0.88
C HIS A 15 -17.68 -4.02 -2.10
N LEU A 16 -18.09 -2.75 -2.04
CA LEU A 16 -18.79 -2.08 -3.15
C LEU A 16 -17.86 -1.81 -4.34
N SER A 17 -16.54 -1.83 -4.12
CA SER A 17 -15.55 -1.65 -5.17
C SER A 17 -15.63 -2.71 -6.27
N PHE A 18 -16.05 -3.93 -5.94
CA PHE A 18 -16.18 -5.00 -6.94
C PHE A 18 -17.28 -4.70 -7.97
N GLU A 19 -18.45 -4.26 -7.53
CA GLU A 19 -19.54 -3.89 -8.44
C GLU A 19 -19.17 -2.65 -9.28
N ARG A 20 -18.50 -1.67 -8.66
CA ARG A 20 -18.04 -0.46 -9.35
C ARG A 20 -16.99 -0.79 -10.42
N ALA A 21 -16.02 -1.65 -10.09
CA ALA A 21 -15.01 -2.11 -11.04
C ALA A 21 -15.67 -2.83 -12.23
N LYS A 22 -16.60 -3.75 -11.95
CA LYS A 22 -17.35 -4.45 -12.98
C LYS A 22 -18.13 -3.50 -13.88
N ALA A 23 -18.77 -2.48 -13.30
CA ALA A 23 -19.56 -1.50 -14.07
C ALA A 23 -18.70 -0.70 -15.06
N MET A 24 -17.41 -0.48 -14.76
CA MET A 24 -16.48 0.21 -15.67
C MET A 24 -15.61 -0.73 -16.52
N GLY A 25 -15.81 -2.06 -16.40
CA GLY A 25 -15.06 -3.05 -17.17
C GLY A 25 -13.63 -3.28 -16.68
N ALA A 26 -13.33 -2.93 -15.42
CA ALA A 26 -12.01 -3.17 -14.85
C ALA A 26 -11.85 -4.65 -14.44
N GLU A 27 -10.70 -5.23 -14.80
CA GLU A 27 -10.33 -6.62 -14.53
C GLU A 27 -9.41 -6.76 -13.30
N ALA A 28 -8.79 -5.65 -12.86
CA ALA A 28 -8.02 -5.54 -11.63
C ALA A 28 -8.43 -4.28 -10.88
N ILE A 29 -8.37 -4.31 -9.56
CA ILE A 29 -8.95 -3.27 -8.70
C ILE A 29 -7.89 -2.68 -7.78
N GLN A 30 -7.83 -1.36 -7.70
CA GLN A 30 -7.10 -0.63 -6.69
C GLN A 30 -8.06 0.30 -5.95
N ILE A 31 -7.91 0.41 -4.63
CA ILE A 31 -8.70 1.34 -3.81
C ILE A 31 -7.85 1.99 -2.73
N HIS A 32 -8.31 3.13 -2.21
CA HIS A 32 -7.87 3.59 -0.90
C HIS A 32 -8.68 2.85 0.20
N PRO A 33 -8.03 2.10 1.13
CA PRO A 33 -8.75 1.37 2.17
C PRO A 33 -9.29 2.28 3.28
N THR A 34 -8.84 3.53 3.33
CA THR A 34 -9.34 4.62 4.17
C THR A 34 -9.39 5.92 3.38
N PRO A 35 -10.11 6.96 3.83
CA PRO A 35 -10.06 8.26 3.17
C PRO A 35 -8.62 8.78 3.01
N PRO A 36 -8.25 9.37 1.86
CA PRO A 36 -6.85 9.71 1.52
C PRO A 36 -6.12 10.63 2.51
N GLY A 37 -6.84 11.45 3.27
CA GLY A 37 -6.28 12.33 4.31
C GLY A 37 -6.30 11.74 5.71
N PHE A 38 -6.68 10.49 5.88
CA PHE A 38 -6.88 9.87 7.20
C PHE A 38 -5.69 8.98 7.60
N TRP A 39 -5.15 9.22 8.79
CA TRP A 39 -4.17 8.35 9.42
C TRP A 39 -4.87 7.18 10.14
N GLY A 40 -4.48 5.97 9.83
CA GLY A 40 -4.97 4.76 10.48
C GLY A 40 -5.37 3.67 9.49
N SER A 41 -5.70 2.53 10.02
CA SER A 41 -6.08 1.33 9.26
C SER A 41 -7.59 1.24 9.09
N PRO A 42 -8.09 0.52 8.08
CA PRO A 42 -9.51 0.21 7.99
C PRO A 42 -9.95 -0.57 9.23
N LYS A 43 -11.10 -0.21 9.79
CA LYS A 43 -11.69 -0.94 10.90
C LYS A 43 -12.41 -2.15 10.35
N LEU A 44 -11.88 -3.33 10.63
CA LEU A 44 -12.46 -4.61 10.23
C LEU A 44 -13.12 -5.26 11.45
N ASP A 45 -14.31 -5.76 11.23
CA ASP A 45 -15.02 -6.69 12.09
C ASP A 45 -15.41 -7.92 11.25
N GLU A 46 -15.87 -8.98 11.88
CA GLU A 46 -16.21 -10.23 11.21
C GLU A 46 -17.23 -10.04 10.08
N ALA A 47 -18.22 -9.17 10.29
CA ALA A 47 -19.27 -8.90 9.31
C ALA A 47 -18.68 -8.22 8.05
N ARG A 48 -17.79 -7.23 8.22
CA ARG A 48 -17.13 -6.55 7.11
C ARG A 48 -16.19 -7.46 6.35
N ILE A 49 -15.46 -8.33 7.07
CA ILE A 49 -14.58 -9.33 6.47
C ILE A 49 -15.40 -10.32 5.63
N SER A 50 -16.49 -10.87 6.19
CA SER A 50 -17.38 -11.79 5.48
C SER A 50 -17.97 -11.13 4.23
N THR A 51 -18.54 -9.94 4.36
CA THR A 51 -19.13 -9.20 3.26
C THR A 51 -18.13 -8.92 2.13
N PHE A 52 -16.88 -8.56 2.47
CA PHE A 52 -15.84 -8.35 1.47
C PHE A 52 -15.47 -9.65 0.75
N LYS A 53 -15.25 -10.74 1.50
CA LYS A 53 -14.88 -12.06 0.94
C LYS A 53 -15.99 -12.64 0.06
N GLU A 54 -17.24 -12.47 0.46
CA GLU A 54 -18.41 -12.88 -0.34
C GLU A 54 -18.48 -12.09 -1.66
N ALA A 55 -18.25 -10.78 -1.59
CA ALA A 55 -18.20 -9.95 -2.81
C ALA A 55 -17.04 -10.36 -3.71
N ALA A 56 -15.84 -10.61 -3.17
CA ALA A 56 -14.70 -11.11 -3.92
C ALA A 56 -15.02 -12.44 -4.64
N ALA A 57 -15.61 -13.39 -3.93
CA ALA A 57 -16.03 -14.68 -4.48
C ALA A 57 -17.07 -14.53 -5.59
N LYS A 58 -18.10 -13.71 -5.38
CA LYS A 58 -19.14 -13.38 -6.37
C LYS A 58 -18.55 -12.83 -7.68
N HIS A 59 -17.44 -12.09 -7.59
CA HIS A 59 -16.77 -11.47 -8.73
C HIS A 59 -15.56 -12.26 -9.26
N GLY A 60 -15.37 -13.50 -8.79
CA GLY A 60 -14.31 -14.40 -9.30
C GLY A 60 -12.91 -14.05 -8.81
N HIS A 61 -12.78 -13.38 -7.66
CA HIS A 61 -11.51 -13.01 -7.04
C HIS A 61 -10.57 -12.24 -8.00
N PRO A 62 -10.97 -11.08 -8.55
CA PRO A 62 -10.08 -10.29 -9.40
C PRO A 62 -8.86 -9.83 -8.59
N PRO A 63 -7.68 -9.58 -9.22
CA PRO A 63 -6.55 -8.97 -8.56
C PRO A 63 -6.98 -7.68 -7.86
N PHE A 64 -6.67 -7.58 -6.56
CA PHE A 64 -7.14 -6.49 -5.72
C PHE A 64 -6.02 -5.92 -4.87
N TYR A 65 -5.85 -4.59 -4.92
CA TYR A 65 -4.78 -3.89 -4.23
C TYR A 65 -5.31 -2.73 -3.40
N PHE A 66 -4.72 -2.52 -2.24
CA PHE A 66 -4.85 -1.28 -1.50
C PHE A 66 -3.78 -0.29 -1.96
N HIS A 67 -4.13 0.97 -2.10
CA HIS A 67 -3.18 2.05 -2.22
C HIS A 67 -3.10 2.81 -0.90
N ALA A 68 -1.90 2.96 -0.36
CA ALA A 68 -1.69 3.67 0.89
C ALA A 68 -1.98 5.17 0.73
N VAL A 69 -2.34 5.83 1.84
CA VAL A 69 -2.55 7.27 1.83
C VAL A 69 -1.25 8.02 1.47
N TYR A 70 -1.38 9.11 0.73
CA TYR A 70 -0.24 9.93 0.28
C TYR A 70 0.55 10.59 1.43
N LEU A 71 0.04 10.53 2.66
CA LEU A 71 0.70 11.04 3.86
C LEU A 71 1.91 10.23 4.30
N ILE A 72 2.06 8.99 3.81
CA ILE A 72 3.19 8.09 4.14
C ILE A 72 4.51 8.73 3.72
N ASN A 73 5.45 8.80 4.67
CA ASN A 73 6.83 9.22 4.39
C ASN A 73 7.81 8.45 5.28
N LEU A 74 8.45 7.43 4.71
CA LEU A 74 9.50 6.65 5.37
C LEU A 74 10.91 7.21 5.13
N ALA A 75 11.04 8.20 4.22
CA ALA A 75 12.32 8.77 3.80
C ALA A 75 12.68 10.08 4.51
N GLY A 76 11.75 10.69 5.23
CA GLY A 76 11.96 11.96 5.92
C GLY A 76 12.69 11.84 7.28
N ASP A 77 13.01 12.96 7.92
CA ASP A 77 13.67 13.02 9.23
C ASP A 77 12.71 13.06 10.42
N ASP A 78 11.47 13.45 10.19
CA ASP A 78 10.48 13.59 11.24
C ASP A 78 10.13 12.22 11.84
N LEU A 79 10.59 11.98 13.07
CA LEU A 79 10.40 10.73 13.79
C LEU A 79 8.91 10.43 14.04
N THR A 80 8.11 11.46 14.31
CA THR A 80 6.67 11.31 14.54
C THR A 80 5.97 10.89 13.25
N LEU A 81 6.28 11.56 12.15
CA LEU A 81 5.72 11.23 10.84
C LEU A 81 6.13 9.82 10.39
N ARG A 82 7.39 9.44 10.60
CA ARG A 82 7.87 8.09 10.29
C ARG A 82 7.14 7.01 11.10
N SER A 83 7.05 7.19 12.42
CA SER A 83 6.35 6.24 13.30
C SER A 83 4.87 6.09 12.92
N ARG A 84 4.20 7.19 12.58
CA ARG A 84 2.81 7.15 12.07
C ARG A 84 2.72 6.45 10.73
N SER A 85 3.67 6.70 9.82
CA SER A 85 3.75 6.06 8.51
C SER A 85 3.92 4.54 8.64
N GLU A 86 4.86 4.07 9.48
CA GLU A 86 5.04 2.66 9.78
C GLU A 86 3.77 2.02 10.33
N GLY A 87 3.15 2.67 11.34
CA GLY A 87 1.94 2.14 11.97
C GLY A 87 0.76 2.03 11.01
N THR A 88 0.55 3.05 10.20
CA THR A 88 -0.53 3.06 9.20
C THR A 88 -0.29 2.03 8.11
N LEU A 89 0.94 1.97 7.57
CA LEU A 89 1.27 1.03 6.50
C LEU A 89 1.21 -0.42 6.98
N ALA A 90 1.73 -0.72 8.18
CA ALA A 90 1.60 -2.04 8.79
C ALA A 90 0.14 -2.45 9.01
N GLY A 91 -0.69 -1.50 9.42
CA GLY A 91 -2.13 -1.74 9.56
C GLY A 91 -2.84 -2.03 8.23
N TYR A 92 -2.41 -1.38 7.14
CA TYR A 92 -2.95 -1.69 5.81
C TYR A 92 -2.54 -3.08 5.33
N VAL A 93 -1.28 -3.47 5.56
CA VAL A 93 -0.78 -4.80 5.21
C VAL A 93 -1.52 -5.88 5.99
N LYS A 94 -1.76 -5.70 7.30
CA LYS A 94 -2.58 -6.61 8.11
C LYS A 94 -4.00 -6.74 7.57
N ALA A 95 -4.64 -5.61 7.28
CA ALA A 95 -6.00 -5.60 6.75
C ALA A 95 -6.07 -6.26 5.35
N ALA A 96 -5.07 -6.04 4.51
CA ALA A 96 -4.96 -6.69 3.21
C ALA A 96 -4.85 -8.21 3.36
N ASP A 97 -3.99 -8.70 4.25
CA ASP A 97 -3.80 -10.13 4.51
C ASP A 97 -5.08 -10.78 5.05
N GLU A 98 -5.77 -10.13 5.98
CA GLU A 98 -7.02 -10.60 6.58
C GLU A 98 -8.18 -10.69 5.57
N LEU A 99 -8.26 -9.73 4.66
CA LEU A 99 -9.28 -9.69 3.61
C LEU A 99 -8.93 -10.58 2.40
N GLY A 100 -7.69 -11.02 2.28
CA GLY A 100 -7.21 -11.76 1.10
C GLY A 100 -6.93 -10.85 -0.10
N VAL A 101 -6.57 -9.59 0.17
CA VAL A 101 -6.11 -8.61 -0.83
C VAL A 101 -4.67 -8.91 -1.21
N ASP A 102 -4.31 -8.82 -2.49
CA ASP A 102 -3.00 -9.24 -3.01
C ASP A 102 -1.83 -8.40 -2.51
N GLY A 103 -2.08 -7.14 -2.16
CA GLY A 103 -1.02 -6.30 -1.61
C GLY A 103 -1.41 -4.84 -1.37
N VAL A 104 -0.43 -4.12 -0.82
CA VAL A 104 -0.53 -2.69 -0.51
C VAL A 104 0.52 -1.93 -1.30
N ILE A 105 0.08 -1.05 -2.16
CA ILE A 105 0.92 -0.15 -2.95
C ILE A 105 1.19 1.11 -2.14
N PHE A 106 2.43 1.58 -2.11
CA PHE A 106 2.79 2.79 -1.38
C PHE A 106 3.90 3.59 -2.04
N HIS A 107 3.89 4.90 -1.85
CA HIS A 107 5.02 5.78 -2.12
C HIS A 107 5.94 5.85 -0.91
N THR A 108 7.25 5.72 -1.13
CA THR A 108 8.26 5.75 -0.04
C THR A 108 8.32 7.10 0.67
N GLY A 109 7.89 8.16 -0.01
CA GLY A 109 7.90 9.53 0.50
C GLY A 109 9.06 10.35 -0.04
N SER A 110 9.45 11.41 0.68
CA SER A 110 10.47 12.36 0.24
C SER A 110 11.60 12.48 1.25
N HIS A 111 12.84 12.49 0.76
CA HIS A 111 14.05 12.71 1.54
C HIS A 111 14.29 14.19 1.93
N LYS A 112 13.43 15.12 1.51
CA LYS A 112 13.47 16.54 1.90
C LYS A 112 14.84 17.21 1.72
N GLY A 113 15.54 16.89 0.63
CA GLY A 113 16.85 17.46 0.29
C GLY A 113 18.06 16.67 0.78
N ALA A 114 17.90 15.68 1.66
CA ALA A 114 19.03 14.90 2.17
C ALA A 114 19.69 13.97 1.12
N GLY A 115 18.95 13.63 0.07
CA GLY A 115 19.40 12.71 -0.97
C GLY A 115 19.04 11.26 -0.68
N PHE A 116 18.82 10.48 -1.75
CA PHE A 116 18.42 9.09 -1.68
C PHE A 116 19.46 8.22 -0.94
N GLU A 117 20.75 8.34 -1.31
CA GLU A 117 21.81 7.52 -0.73
C GLU A 117 21.94 7.70 0.80
N ALA A 118 21.81 8.93 1.28
CA ALA A 118 21.86 9.21 2.70
C ALA A 118 20.65 8.65 3.47
N ARG A 119 19.52 8.44 2.79
CA ARG A 119 18.28 7.94 3.39
C ARG A 119 18.06 6.45 3.20
N LEU A 120 18.71 5.81 2.26
CA LEU A 120 18.50 4.40 1.94
C LEU A 120 18.57 3.47 3.16
N PRO A 121 19.58 3.55 4.07
CA PRO A 121 19.61 2.67 5.23
C PRO A 121 18.39 2.82 6.14
N SER A 122 17.96 4.06 6.38
CA SER A 122 16.77 4.35 7.20
C SER A 122 15.49 3.86 6.53
N ILE A 123 15.35 4.06 5.22
CA ILE A 123 14.20 3.58 4.45
C ILE A 123 14.06 2.06 4.58
N LEU A 124 15.15 1.33 4.40
CA LEU A 124 15.17 -0.13 4.51
C LEU A 124 14.76 -0.58 5.91
N GLU A 125 15.31 0.05 6.95
CA GLU A 125 14.95 -0.22 8.33
C GLU A 125 13.44 -0.05 8.57
N HIS A 126 12.85 1.05 8.08
CA HIS A 126 11.43 1.33 8.29
C HIS A 126 10.53 0.39 7.50
N ILE A 127 10.91 -0.01 6.28
CA ILE A 127 10.16 -1.01 5.51
C ILE A 127 10.23 -2.38 6.22
N LYS A 128 11.40 -2.80 6.71
CA LYS A 128 11.56 -4.03 7.50
C LYS A 128 10.65 -4.00 8.75
N LYS A 129 10.64 -2.91 9.51
CA LYS A 129 9.73 -2.72 10.67
C LYS A 129 8.25 -2.81 10.30
N VAL A 130 7.85 -2.28 9.15
CA VAL A 130 6.47 -2.41 8.65
C VAL A 130 6.13 -3.88 8.42
N LEU A 131 7.00 -4.62 7.74
CA LEU A 131 6.80 -6.04 7.45
C LEU A 131 6.82 -6.90 8.72
N GLU A 132 7.77 -6.69 9.62
CA GLU A 132 7.83 -7.37 10.92
C GLU A 132 6.57 -7.13 11.75
N ARG A 133 6.13 -5.87 11.82
CA ARG A 133 4.93 -5.49 12.58
C ARG A 133 3.63 -6.02 11.95
N ALA A 134 3.58 -6.11 10.64
CA ALA A 134 2.42 -6.62 9.92
C ALA A 134 2.37 -8.15 9.92
N ASP A 135 3.52 -8.82 9.84
CA ASP A 135 3.68 -10.28 9.72
C ASP A 135 2.75 -10.91 8.67
N PRO A 136 2.74 -10.38 7.41
CA PRO A 136 1.78 -10.85 6.40
C PRO A 136 2.08 -12.30 5.99
N LYS A 137 1.03 -13.07 5.71
CA LYS A 137 1.16 -14.45 5.21
C LYS A 137 1.07 -14.52 3.69
N LYS A 138 0.34 -13.59 3.07
CA LYS A 138 0.09 -13.58 1.61
C LYS A 138 0.19 -12.19 1.00
N ALA A 139 -0.33 -11.17 1.69
CA ALA A 139 -0.35 -9.81 1.18
C ALA A 139 1.08 -9.27 0.97
N ARG A 140 1.30 -8.62 -0.16
CA ARG A 140 2.60 -8.03 -0.53
C ARG A 140 2.62 -6.55 -0.23
N LEU A 141 3.80 -6.03 0.09
CA LEU A 141 4.06 -4.60 0.12
C LEU A 141 4.75 -4.20 -1.19
N LEU A 142 4.17 -3.26 -1.93
CA LEU A 142 4.59 -2.91 -3.29
C LEU A 142 5.05 -1.45 -3.33
N ILE A 143 6.29 -1.24 -3.71
CA ILE A 143 6.84 0.11 -3.91
C ILE A 143 6.36 0.64 -5.25
N GLU A 144 5.68 1.78 -5.24
CA GLU A 144 5.29 2.48 -6.45
C GLU A 144 6.35 3.52 -6.84
N ASN A 145 6.70 3.56 -8.13
CA ASN A 145 7.51 4.67 -8.64
C ASN A 145 6.68 5.97 -8.63
N ASN A 146 7.38 7.09 -8.54
CA ASN A 146 6.72 8.39 -8.52
C ASN A 146 7.31 9.40 -9.50
N ALA A 147 6.68 10.57 -9.62
CA ALA A 147 7.02 11.58 -10.62
C ALA A 147 8.32 12.34 -10.37
N GLY A 148 9.03 12.09 -9.27
CA GLY A 148 10.34 12.71 -8.99
C GLY A 148 10.30 14.16 -8.53
N LEU A 149 9.16 14.66 -8.10
CA LEU A 149 9.04 16.03 -7.58
C LEU A 149 9.49 16.12 -6.11
N GLY A 150 10.11 17.24 -5.72
CA GLY A 150 10.39 17.58 -4.33
C GLY A 150 11.28 16.59 -3.57
N GLY A 151 12.17 15.87 -4.22
CA GLY A 151 13.05 14.88 -3.59
C GLY A 151 12.31 13.60 -3.20
N CYS A 152 11.26 13.22 -3.93
CA CYS A 152 10.57 11.95 -3.76
C CYS A 152 11.50 10.77 -4.08
N VAL A 153 11.45 9.76 -3.22
CA VAL A 153 12.19 8.49 -3.37
C VAL A 153 11.41 7.54 -4.28
N GLY A 154 12.12 6.82 -5.15
CA GLY A 154 11.50 5.92 -6.13
C GLY A 154 11.11 6.63 -7.43
N ALA A 155 11.68 7.80 -7.70
CA ALA A 155 11.55 8.49 -8.98
C ALA A 155 12.32 7.79 -10.11
N ARG A 156 13.39 7.10 -9.74
CA ARG A 156 14.27 6.35 -10.66
C ARG A 156 14.14 4.86 -10.36
N PHE A 157 14.10 4.05 -11.39
CA PHE A 157 14.05 2.59 -11.24
C PHE A 157 15.27 2.02 -10.50
N GLU A 158 16.43 2.68 -10.64
CA GLU A 158 17.64 2.31 -9.90
C GLU A 158 17.48 2.49 -8.38
N GLU A 159 16.73 3.50 -7.94
CA GLU A 159 16.42 3.68 -6.51
C GLU A 159 15.52 2.55 -6.00
N ILE A 160 14.51 2.15 -6.79
CA ILE A 160 13.64 1.02 -6.48
C ILE A 160 14.43 -0.27 -6.42
N ALA A 161 15.29 -0.52 -7.41
CA ALA A 161 16.17 -1.70 -7.43
C ALA A 161 17.05 -1.76 -6.17
N ARG A 162 17.68 -0.64 -5.79
CA ARG A 162 18.51 -0.54 -4.57
C ARG A 162 17.71 -0.83 -3.28
N MET A 163 16.47 -0.34 -3.20
CA MET A 163 15.60 -0.67 -2.07
C MET A 163 15.25 -2.17 -2.05
N LEU A 164 14.89 -2.75 -3.18
CA LEU A 164 14.54 -4.17 -3.26
C LEU A 164 15.74 -5.08 -2.93
N ASP A 165 16.94 -4.74 -3.41
CA ASP A 165 18.16 -5.49 -3.11
C ASP A 165 18.48 -5.43 -1.61
N GLY A 166 18.43 -4.25 -0.99
CA GLY A 166 18.66 -4.09 0.45
C GLY A 166 17.59 -4.71 1.35
N LEU A 167 16.39 -5.01 0.83
CA LEU A 167 15.34 -5.73 1.54
C LEU A 167 15.50 -7.26 1.44
N ARG A 168 16.19 -7.77 0.42
CA ARG A 168 16.49 -9.20 0.24
C ARG A 168 17.68 -9.67 1.06
N ASP A 169 18.57 -8.74 1.42
CA ASP A 169 19.73 -9.03 2.27
C ASP A 169 19.26 -9.19 3.73
N PRO A 170 19.56 -10.34 4.39
CA PRO A 170 19.09 -10.65 5.74
C PRO A 170 19.73 -9.77 6.82
#